data_9311e4da158522fdd1dad4ad02b3c2da
#
_entry.id   9311e4da158522fdd1dad4ad02b3c2da
#
_cell.length_a   1.000
_cell.length_b   1.000
_cell.length_c   1.000
_cell.angle_alpha   90.00
_cell.angle_beta   90.00
_cell.angle_gamma   90.00
#
_symmetry.space_group_name_H-M   'P 1'
#
loop_
_entity.id
_entity.type
_entity.pdbx_description
1 polymer ?
#
loop_
_entity_poly.entity_id
_entity_poly.type
_entity_poly.pdbx_seq_one_letter_code
_entity_poly.pdbx_strand_id
1 'polypeptide(L)'
;MPYKTIDGITSSVIPFCVKDGIVLVLLGQRGKTSKAFANAWGLVGGFLDPGTESLEQCAARELKEETGLEVPPDSMKLVTVQSDPKRDPRGQIIDTVWSTRIQSQLPAEASDDLQEVAWRPLSHALTMNLAFDHQSSLQRFAEIEGFVRSS
;
A
#
# COMPACT_ATOMS: atom_id res chain seq x y z
N MET A 1 12.11 10.16 -29.47
CA MET A 1 12.39 10.36 -28.03
C MET A 1 13.77 9.79 -27.68
N PRO A 2 14.64 10.60 -27.13
CA PRO A 2 15.92 10.10 -26.66
C PRO A 2 15.78 9.21 -25.41
N TYR A 3 14.67 9.27 -24.73
CA TYR A 3 14.46 8.50 -23.49
C TYR A 3 13.30 7.54 -23.61
N LYS A 4 13.47 6.32 -23.06
CA LYS A 4 12.37 5.41 -22.84
C LYS A 4 11.71 5.74 -21.50
N THR A 5 10.42 5.50 -21.39
CA THR A 5 9.67 5.77 -20.18
C THR A 5 8.96 4.49 -19.70
N ILE A 6 8.62 4.48 -18.42
CA ILE A 6 7.73 3.45 -17.84
C ILE A 6 6.28 3.90 -17.96
N ASP A 7 5.34 2.98 -17.73
CA ASP A 7 3.92 3.26 -17.83
C ASP A 7 3.37 4.01 -16.61
N GLY A 8 4.04 3.94 -15.48
CA GLY A 8 3.63 4.69 -14.30
C GLY A 8 4.43 4.37 -13.05
N ILE A 9 4.21 5.19 -12.02
CA ILE A 9 4.74 5.00 -10.67
C ILE A 9 3.55 5.10 -9.71
N THR A 10 3.53 4.20 -8.73
CA THR A 10 2.53 4.22 -7.65
C THR A 10 3.21 4.36 -6.30
N SER A 11 2.46 4.89 -5.34
CA SER A 11 2.80 4.80 -3.92
C SER A 11 1.74 3.94 -3.24
N SER A 12 2.19 2.85 -2.61
CA SER A 12 1.34 2.00 -1.78
C SER A 12 1.69 2.22 -0.32
N VAL A 13 0.71 2.10 0.57
CA VAL A 13 0.87 2.45 1.98
C VAL A 13 0.46 1.29 2.86
N ILE A 14 1.25 1.05 3.90
CA ILE A 14 0.94 0.13 4.98
C ILE A 14 0.72 0.95 6.25
N PRO A 15 -0.52 1.41 6.52
CA PRO A 15 -0.84 2.00 7.81
C PRO A 15 -0.88 0.88 8.86
N PHE A 16 -0.25 1.08 10.00
CA PHE A 16 -0.21 0.05 11.03
C PHE A 16 -0.28 0.66 12.42
N CYS A 17 -0.80 -0.13 13.36
CA CYS A 17 -0.76 0.19 14.77
C CYS A 17 -0.48 -1.08 15.56
N VAL A 18 -0.06 -0.91 16.82
CA VAL A 18 0.18 -2.02 17.73
C VAL A 18 -0.80 -1.88 18.88
N LYS A 19 -1.63 -2.90 19.08
CA LYS A 19 -2.63 -2.92 20.14
C LYS A 19 -2.51 -4.22 20.94
N ASP A 20 -2.22 -4.10 22.23
CA ASP A 20 -2.08 -5.25 23.13
C ASP A 20 -1.08 -6.30 22.58
N GLY A 21 0.03 -5.82 22.02
CA GLY A 21 1.07 -6.68 21.43
C GLY A 21 0.73 -7.22 20.05
N ILE A 22 -0.43 -6.90 19.49
CA ILE A 22 -0.86 -7.35 18.17
C ILE A 22 -0.65 -6.22 17.17
N VAL A 23 0.07 -6.51 16.09
CA VAL A 23 0.26 -5.58 14.99
C VAL A 23 -0.94 -5.69 14.06
N LEU A 24 -1.60 -4.56 13.83
CA LEU A 24 -2.72 -4.45 12.89
C LEU A 24 -2.29 -3.62 11.69
N VAL A 25 -2.66 -4.07 10.50
CA VAL A 25 -2.42 -3.34 9.26
C VAL A 25 -3.75 -3.07 8.56
N LEU A 26 -3.86 -1.91 7.90
CA LEU A 26 -5.05 -1.56 7.14
C LEU A 26 -4.89 -2.02 5.70
N LEU A 27 -5.84 -2.80 5.22
CA LEU A 27 -5.89 -3.28 3.84
C LEU A 27 -7.16 -2.79 3.16
N GLY A 28 -7.11 -2.71 1.83
CA GLY A 28 -8.27 -2.34 1.03
C GLY A 28 -8.64 -3.44 0.04
N GLN A 29 -9.92 -3.59 -0.21
CA GLN A 29 -10.43 -4.50 -1.22
C GLN A 29 -10.70 -3.73 -2.51
N ARG A 30 -10.06 -4.16 -3.59
CA ARG A 30 -10.19 -3.54 -4.91
C ARG A 30 -11.61 -3.73 -5.45
N GLY A 31 -12.07 -2.73 -6.20
CA GLY A 31 -13.42 -2.75 -6.77
C GLY A 31 -13.64 -3.85 -7.77
N LYS A 32 -14.92 -4.23 -7.96
CA LYS A 32 -15.30 -5.31 -8.92
C LYS A 32 -15.00 -4.95 -10.37
N THR A 33 -14.92 -3.65 -10.69
CA THR A 33 -14.61 -3.17 -12.04
C THR A 33 -13.17 -2.73 -12.23
N SER A 34 -12.32 -2.99 -11.23
CA SER A 34 -10.92 -2.65 -11.30
C SER A 34 -10.25 -3.36 -12.48
N LYS A 35 -9.40 -2.63 -13.22
CA LYS A 35 -8.73 -3.18 -14.41
C LYS A 35 -7.65 -4.21 -14.06
N ALA A 36 -7.22 -4.24 -12.81
CA ALA A 36 -6.24 -5.20 -12.33
C ALA A 36 -6.70 -5.74 -10.99
N PHE A 37 -6.63 -7.04 -10.80
CA PHE A 37 -6.92 -7.72 -9.54
C PHE A 37 -8.27 -7.32 -8.92
N ALA A 38 -9.33 -7.29 -9.73
CA ALA A 38 -10.68 -6.99 -9.24
C ALA A 38 -11.05 -7.89 -8.05
N ASN A 39 -11.69 -7.29 -7.04
CA ASN A 39 -12.13 -7.95 -5.80
C ASN A 39 -11.00 -8.44 -4.88
N ALA A 40 -9.73 -8.31 -5.26
CA ALA A 40 -8.62 -8.74 -4.42
C ALA A 40 -8.35 -7.73 -3.31
N TRP A 41 -7.92 -8.23 -2.15
CA TRP A 41 -7.39 -7.39 -1.07
C TRP A 41 -5.94 -7.01 -1.39
N GLY A 42 -5.53 -5.83 -0.96
CA GLY A 42 -4.17 -5.35 -1.16
C GLY A 42 -3.88 -4.14 -0.31
N LEU A 43 -2.71 -3.56 -0.55
CA LEU A 43 -2.33 -2.30 0.07
C LEU A 43 -3.14 -1.17 -0.55
N VAL A 44 -3.41 -0.14 0.24
CA VAL A 44 -4.01 1.10 -0.27
C VAL A 44 -2.95 1.91 -1.00
N GLY A 45 -3.33 2.68 -2.00
CA GLY A 45 -2.39 3.49 -2.77
C GLY A 45 -2.90 3.78 -4.17
N GLY A 46 -2.08 4.45 -4.95
CA GLY A 46 -2.44 4.80 -6.32
C GLY A 46 -1.32 5.49 -7.07
N PHE A 47 -1.64 5.98 -8.24
CA PHE A 47 -0.68 6.57 -9.15
C PHE A 47 -0.20 7.94 -8.68
N LEU A 48 1.10 8.17 -8.86
CA LEU A 48 1.70 9.49 -8.71
C LEU A 48 1.04 10.45 -9.71
N ASP A 49 0.73 11.64 -9.25
CA ASP A 49 0.31 12.74 -10.11
C ASP A 49 1.56 13.52 -10.53
N PRO A 50 2.06 13.31 -11.77
CA PRO A 50 3.36 13.83 -12.16
C PRO A 50 3.43 15.36 -12.12
N GLY A 51 4.56 15.88 -11.65
CA GLY A 51 4.81 17.32 -11.60
C GLY A 51 4.17 18.07 -10.47
N THR A 52 3.34 17.40 -9.64
CA THR A 52 2.58 18.09 -8.58
C THR A 52 2.91 17.61 -7.18
N GLU A 53 3.50 16.44 -7.02
CA GLU A 53 3.70 15.83 -5.70
C GLU A 53 4.94 14.92 -5.68
N SER A 54 5.51 14.74 -4.49
CA SER A 54 6.50 13.71 -4.22
C SER A 54 5.83 12.36 -4.01
N LEU A 55 6.62 11.29 -3.93
CA LEU A 55 6.10 9.95 -3.64
C LEU A 55 5.48 9.86 -2.25
N GLU A 56 6.05 10.55 -1.25
CA GLU A 56 5.50 10.61 0.10
C GLU A 56 4.17 11.38 0.12
N GLN A 57 4.09 12.48 -0.62
CA GLN A 57 2.85 13.23 -0.75
C GLN A 57 1.78 12.41 -1.47
N CYS A 58 2.15 11.66 -2.49
CA CYS A 58 1.27 10.73 -3.18
C CYS A 58 0.73 9.68 -2.20
N ALA A 59 1.61 9.09 -1.40
CA ALA A 59 1.22 8.08 -0.41
C ALA A 59 0.18 8.64 0.57
N ALA A 60 0.43 9.84 1.12
CA ALA A 60 -0.49 10.49 2.07
C ALA A 60 -1.81 10.86 1.40
N ARG A 61 -1.78 11.38 0.19
CA ARG A 61 -2.98 11.75 -0.57
C ARG A 61 -3.85 10.53 -0.87
N GLU A 62 -3.25 9.47 -1.40
CA GLU A 62 -3.98 8.24 -1.73
C GLU A 62 -4.59 7.59 -0.49
N LEU A 63 -3.85 7.58 0.62
CA LEU A 63 -4.38 7.06 1.89
C LEU A 63 -5.64 7.82 2.30
N LYS A 64 -5.62 9.14 2.22
CA LYS A 64 -6.78 9.97 2.57
C LYS A 64 -7.94 9.75 1.62
N GLU A 65 -7.68 9.73 0.31
CA GLU A 65 -8.73 9.54 -0.70
C GLU A 65 -9.42 8.18 -0.56
N GLU A 66 -8.66 7.12 -0.27
CA GLU A 66 -9.20 5.77 -0.23
C GLU A 66 -9.76 5.34 1.11
N THR A 67 -9.26 5.91 2.22
CA THR A 67 -9.62 5.43 3.57
C THR A 67 -10.11 6.53 4.51
N GLY A 68 -9.92 7.79 4.15
CA GLY A 68 -10.23 8.92 5.03
C GLY A 68 -9.16 9.21 6.07
N LEU A 69 -8.12 8.38 6.20
CA LEU A 69 -7.07 8.61 7.19
C LEU A 69 -6.12 9.70 6.73
N GLU A 70 -5.86 10.67 7.61
CA GLU A 70 -4.92 11.75 7.37
C GLU A 70 -3.64 11.54 8.15
N VAL A 71 -2.52 11.52 7.44
CA VAL A 71 -1.19 11.48 8.05
C VAL A 71 -0.29 12.48 7.31
N PRO A 72 0.70 13.07 7.99
CA PRO A 72 1.64 13.95 7.30
C PRO A 72 2.55 13.14 6.35
N PRO A 73 2.87 13.69 5.17
CA PRO A 73 3.77 12.99 4.22
C PRO A 73 5.11 12.59 4.83
N ASP A 74 5.66 13.38 5.75
CA ASP A 74 6.95 13.08 6.40
C ASP A 74 6.86 11.96 7.43
N SER A 75 5.66 11.45 7.75
CA SER A 75 5.52 10.24 8.56
C SER A 75 5.75 8.96 7.75
N MET A 76 5.83 9.06 6.44
CA MET A 76 6.01 7.92 5.56
C MET A 76 7.45 7.41 5.61
N LYS A 77 7.60 6.10 5.86
CA LYS A 77 8.90 5.42 5.87
C LYS A 77 8.96 4.45 4.69
N LEU A 78 10.00 4.57 3.87
CA LEU A 78 10.15 3.69 2.71
C LEU A 78 10.39 2.25 3.16
N VAL A 79 9.60 1.34 2.64
CA VAL A 79 9.71 -0.10 2.89
C VAL A 79 10.50 -0.78 1.78
N THR A 80 10.04 -0.63 0.54
CA THR A 80 10.64 -1.27 -0.62
C THR A 80 10.17 -0.60 -1.91
N VAL A 81 10.85 -0.93 -2.99
CA VAL A 81 10.44 -0.57 -4.35
C VAL A 81 10.29 -1.86 -5.14
N GLN A 82 9.13 -2.05 -5.74
CA GLN A 82 8.84 -3.20 -6.59
C GLN A 82 8.89 -2.75 -8.05
N SER A 83 9.80 -3.34 -8.82
CA SER A 83 10.08 -2.85 -10.17
C SER A 83 10.11 -3.96 -11.23
N ASP A 84 9.72 -5.18 -10.90
CA ASP A 84 9.68 -6.26 -11.90
C ASP A 84 8.78 -5.83 -13.07
N PRO A 85 9.24 -5.93 -14.33
CA PRO A 85 8.46 -5.48 -15.49
C PRO A 85 7.11 -6.14 -15.64
N LYS A 86 6.90 -7.31 -15.06
CA LYS A 86 5.68 -8.11 -15.19
C LYS A 86 4.81 -8.11 -13.93
N ARG A 87 5.16 -7.32 -12.92
CA ARG A 87 4.43 -7.31 -11.65
C ARG A 87 2.99 -6.79 -11.77
N ASP A 88 2.74 -5.94 -12.76
CA ASP A 88 1.44 -5.30 -12.98
C ASP A 88 0.96 -5.61 -14.40
N PRO A 89 -0.25 -6.19 -14.57
CA PRO A 89 -0.75 -6.54 -15.90
C PRO A 89 -1.05 -5.33 -16.78
N ARG A 90 -1.14 -4.12 -16.20
CA ARG A 90 -1.43 -2.90 -16.96
C ARG A 90 -0.22 -2.33 -17.70
N GLY A 91 1.00 -2.78 -17.35
CA GLY A 91 2.24 -2.29 -17.97
C GLY A 91 3.40 -2.36 -17.00
N GLN A 92 4.51 -1.70 -17.36
CA GLN A 92 5.64 -1.57 -16.44
C GLN A 92 5.39 -0.42 -15.47
N ILE A 93 4.90 -0.76 -14.29
CA ILE A 93 4.56 0.17 -13.24
C ILE A 93 5.43 -0.13 -12.02
N ILE A 94 6.17 0.86 -11.57
CA ILE A 94 7.01 0.76 -10.38
C ILE A 94 6.17 1.17 -9.19
N ASP A 95 6.15 0.31 -8.16
CA ASP A 95 5.45 0.59 -6.92
C ASP A 95 6.44 0.93 -5.82
N THR A 96 6.28 2.09 -5.22
CA THR A 96 7.01 2.48 -4.02
C THR A 96 6.13 2.21 -2.82
N VAL A 97 6.63 1.44 -1.86
CA VAL A 97 5.85 0.98 -0.70
C VAL A 97 6.33 1.69 0.54
N TRP A 98 5.38 2.29 1.25
CA TRP A 98 5.62 3.12 2.43
C TRP A 98 4.84 2.58 3.61
N SER A 99 5.38 2.75 4.82
CA SER A 99 4.64 2.45 6.04
C SER A 99 4.48 3.72 6.86
N THR A 100 3.39 3.78 7.61
CA THR A 100 3.15 4.87 8.55
C THR A 100 2.51 4.30 9.81
N ARG A 101 3.09 4.63 10.97
CA ARG A 101 2.57 4.18 12.25
C ARG A 101 1.45 5.10 12.72
N ILE A 102 0.33 4.49 13.06
CA ILE A 102 -0.83 5.17 13.62
C ILE A 102 -0.97 4.70 15.06
N GLN A 103 -1.30 5.62 15.99
CA GLN A 103 -1.31 5.29 17.41
C GLN A 103 -2.41 4.31 17.81
N SER A 104 -3.51 4.27 17.04
CA SER A 104 -4.64 3.40 17.34
C SER A 104 -5.33 2.95 16.06
N GLN A 105 -6.20 1.95 16.20
CA GLN A 105 -7.05 1.46 15.13
C GLN A 105 -8.16 2.48 14.85
N LEU A 106 -7.82 3.52 14.06
CA LEU A 106 -8.75 4.59 13.74
C LEU A 106 -9.84 4.09 12.79
N PRO A 107 -11.07 4.64 12.88
CA PRO A 107 -12.10 4.34 11.90
C PRO A 107 -11.66 4.72 10.50
N ALA A 108 -11.88 3.82 9.54
CA ALA A 108 -11.58 4.05 8.15
C ALA A 108 -12.77 3.60 7.31
N GLU A 109 -13.06 4.31 6.23
CA GLU A 109 -14.15 3.98 5.33
C GLU A 109 -13.62 3.89 3.91
N ALA A 110 -14.06 2.84 3.19
CA ALA A 110 -13.71 2.68 1.80
C ALA A 110 -14.27 3.83 0.96
N SER A 111 -13.46 4.34 0.08
CA SER A 111 -13.82 5.42 -0.82
C SER A 111 -13.07 5.23 -2.12
N ASP A 112 -13.39 6.04 -3.13
CA ASP A 112 -12.78 5.99 -4.44
C ASP A 112 -13.01 4.60 -5.08
N ASP A 113 -11.97 3.90 -5.46
CA ASP A 113 -12.07 2.61 -6.17
C ASP A 113 -12.13 1.38 -5.26
N LEU A 114 -12.14 1.58 -3.93
CA LEU A 114 -12.17 0.47 -2.98
C LEU A 114 -13.60 0.09 -2.60
N GLN A 115 -13.86 -1.22 -2.52
CA GLN A 115 -15.14 -1.73 -2.00
C GLN A 115 -15.19 -1.67 -0.48
N GLU A 116 -14.07 -1.97 0.18
CA GLU A 116 -13.99 -2.13 1.62
C GLU A 116 -12.57 -1.85 2.10
N VAL A 117 -12.43 -1.42 3.34
CA VAL A 117 -11.16 -1.36 4.06
C VAL A 117 -11.32 -2.09 5.39
N ALA A 118 -10.26 -2.72 5.85
CA ALA A 118 -10.31 -3.45 7.12
C ALA A 118 -8.94 -3.47 7.78
N TRP A 119 -8.94 -3.30 9.09
CA TRP A 119 -7.79 -3.58 9.92
C TRP A 119 -7.67 -5.09 10.10
N ARG A 120 -6.49 -5.64 9.81
CA ARG A 120 -6.23 -7.07 9.93
C ARG A 120 -4.98 -7.31 10.78
N PRO A 121 -4.96 -8.34 11.62
CA PRO A 121 -3.70 -8.74 12.25
C PRO A 121 -2.64 -9.01 11.17
N LEU A 122 -1.43 -8.50 11.37
CA LEU A 122 -0.34 -8.72 10.43
C LEU A 122 -0.11 -10.20 10.15
N SER A 123 -0.18 -11.03 11.20
CA SER A 123 0.00 -12.48 11.06
C SER A 123 -1.01 -13.10 10.09
N HIS A 124 -2.24 -12.62 10.09
CA HIS A 124 -3.26 -13.04 9.11
C HIS A 124 -3.00 -12.46 7.73
N ALA A 125 -2.72 -11.16 7.65
CA ALA A 125 -2.48 -10.48 6.39
C ALA A 125 -1.35 -11.12 5.59
N LEU A 126 -0.30 -11.58 6.26
CA LEU A 126 0.84 -12.26 5.63
C LEU A 126 0.46 -13.60 4.98
N THR A 127 -0.68 -14.19 5.34
CA THR A 127 -1.18 -15.45 4.74
C THR A 127 -2.16 -15.22 3.61
N MET A 128 -2.59 -13.98 3.39
CA MET A 128 -3.59 -13.65 2.37
C MET A 128 -2.97 -13.63 0.98
N ASN A 129 -3.77 -13.96 -0.02
CA ASN A 129 -3.39 -13.81 -1.42
C ASN A 129 -3.70 -12.38 -1.86
N LEU A 130 -2.76 -11.47 -1.59
CA LEU A 130 -2.94 -10.05 -1.89
C LEU A 130 -2.71 -9.75 -3.37
N ALA A 131 -3.28 -8.64 -3.84
CA ALA A 131 -3.10 -8.14 -5.20
C ALA A 131 -1.62 -7.87 -5.51
N PHE A 132 -1.25 -7.97 -6.79
CA PHE A 132 0.11 -7.70 -7.26
C PHE A 132 1.14 -8.52 -6.47
N ASP A 133 2.22 -7.87 -6.08
CA ASP A 133 3.25 -8.40 -5.19
C ASP A 133 3.18 -7.81 -3.78
N HIS A 134 1.96 -7.39 -3.37
CA HIS A 134 1.75 -6.74 -2.08
C HIS A 134 2.08 -7.66 -0.91
N GLN A 135 1.93 -8.99 -1.06
CA GLN A 135 2.33 -9.92 0.00
C GLN A 135 3.84 -9.85 0.25
N SER A 136 4.64 -9.80 -0.81
CA SER A 136 6.10 -9.65 -0.71
C SER A 136 6.47 -8.33 -0.01
N SER A 137 5.80 -7.25 -0.37
CA SER A 137 6.01 -5.93 0.25
C SER A 137 5.65 -5.93 1.72
N LEU A 138 4.53 -6.57 2.09
CA LEU A 138 4.10 -6.68 3.47
C LEU A 138 5.08 -7.53 4.29
N GLN A 139 5.60 -8.61 3.71
CA GLN A 139 6.62 -9.44 4.34
C GLN A 139 7.88 -8.61 4.62
N ARG A 140 8.31 -7.81 3.65
CA ARG A 140 9.48 -6.93 3.82
C ARG A 140 9.26 -5.90 4.93
N PHE A 141 8.07 -5.30 4.99
CA PHE A 141 7.69 -4.42 6.08
C PHE A 141 7.84 -5.11 7.43
N ALA A 142 7.29 -6.32 7.55
CA ALA A 142 7.33 -7.08 8.80
C ALA A 142 8.77 -7.39 9.24
N GLU A 143 9.64 -7.70 8.28
CA GLU A 143 11.07 -7.95 8.56
C GLU A 143 11.79 -6.69 9.01
N ILE A 144 11.58 -5.58 8.31
CA ILE A 144 12.22 -4.30 8.64
C ILE A 144 11.83 -3.83 10.04
N GLU A 145 10.56 -3.97 10.40
CA GLU A 145 10.05 -3.55 11.72
C GLU A 145 10.37 -4.54 12.82
N GLY A 146 10.92 -5.72 12.49
CA GLY A 146 11.23 -6.74 13.48
C GLY A 146 10.01 -7.51 13.98
N PHE A 147 8.90 -7.47 13.27
CA PHE A 147 7.67 -8.17 13.64
C PHE A 147 7.73 -9.67 13.29
N VAL A 148 8.59 -10.02 12.34
CA VAL A 148 8.89 -11.41 11.98
C VAL A 148 10.39 -11.54 11.77
N ARG A 149 10.90 -12.78 11.77
CA ARG A 149 12.31 -13.04 11.50
C ARG A 149 12.57 -12.91 10.01
N SER A 150 13.73 -12.31 9.66
CA SER A 150 14.23 -12.33 8.28
C SER A 150 14.62 -13.75 7.90
N SER A 151 14.23 -14.15 6.69
CA SER A 151 14.58 -15.47 6.15
C SER A 151 15.94 -15.45 5.48
#